data_5fa475c179c97423f558c324d6f33a08
#
_entry.id   5fa475c179c97423f558c324d6f33a08
#
_cell.length_a   1.000
_cell.length_b   1.000
_cell.length_c   1.000
_cell.angle_alpha   90.00
_cell.angle_beta   90.00
_cell.angle_gamma   90.00
#
_symmetry.space_group_name_H-M   'P 1'
#
loop_
_entity.id
_entity.type
_entity.pdbx_description
1 polymer ?
#
loop_
_entity_poly.entity_id
_entity_poly.type
_entity_poly.pdbx_seq_one_letter_code
_entity_poly.pdbx_strand_id
1 'polypeptide(L)'
;MTKFVAEVTVGKRDRLVTLRIPAGNTIAPSLNQVTVSFDGQTSQHHREPISSTVLEYHPMPGTHRLEIDFGGPMPAATIILPEQTTAIISPIPALHDDATGMLSTAGHIWNPAKPPRQLTQLVSSLFAHNTHLVALSGTFAGLTALTEVPESLFFPLIYASTFTGVFAVSGLTHVSRQLFTANLQAEDFSEAFMGCKSLHSIPAGLFSTNTHARIFDRTFAESALGEVPAALFSNVAKRGSFVETFARTQIKHVPEGLMTDTEPVNIDGMFEPAERLPHDPMNIKAAPVFSQDFFDATRLATGVPTKRARF
;
A
#
# COMPACT_ATOMS: atom_id res chain seq x y z
N MET A 1 -19.31 -4.25 -14.43
CA MET A 1 -18.26 -4.33 -15.48
C MET A 1 -17.37 -5.51 -15.18
N THR A 2 -17.10 -6.34 -16.15
CA THR A 2 -16.29 -7.56 -16.02
C THR A 2 -14.89 -7.40 -16.62
N LYS A 3 -14.63 -6.24 -17.26
CA LYS A 3 -13.37 -5.98 -17.97
C LYS A 3 -12.40 -5.21 -17.08
N PHE A 4 -11.18 -5.70 -17.04
CA PHE A 4 -10.01 -5.02 -16.50
C PHE A 4 -9.13 -4.54 -17.65
N VAL A 5 -8.64 -3.30 -17.58
CA VAL A 5 -7.81 -2.71 -18.64
C VAL A 5 -6.55 -2.10 -18.05
N ALA A 6 -5.42 -2.46 -18.65
CA ALA A 6 -4.10 -1.96 -18.30
C ALA A 6 -3.29 -1.58 -19.54
N GLU A 7 -2.32 -0.70 -19.38
CA GLU A 7 -1.31 -0.42 -20.38
C GLU A 7 -0.01 -1.14 -20.04
N VAL A 8 0.64 -1.67 -21.06
CA VAL A 8 1.90 -2.40 -20.96
C VAL A 8 2.89 -1.73 -21.91
N THR A 9 3.99 -1.21 -21.39
CA THR A 9 5.02 -0.59 -22.21
C THR A 9 6.22 -1.52 -22.35
N VAL A 10 6.53 -1.90 -23.58
CA VAL A 10 7.58 -2.85 -23.95
C VAL A 10 8.78 -2.13 -24.50
N GLY A 11 9.94 -2.30 -23.89
CA GLY A 11 11.21 -1.76 -24.35
C GLY A 11 11.80 -2.57 -25.50
N LYS A 12 12.82 -2.01 -26.17
CA LYS A 12 13.50 -2.67 -27.32
C LYS A 12 14.15 -4.02 -26.97
N ARG A 13 14.44 -4.25 -25.68
CA ARG A 13 15.07 -5.50 -25.18
C ARG A 13 14.05 -6.48 -24.55
N ASP A 14 12.89 -6.00 -24.18
CA ASP A 14 11.83 -6.80 -23.54
C ASP A 14 10.93 -7.35 -24.62
N ARG A 15 11.13 -8.60 -25.01
CA ARG A 15 10.37 -9.21 -26.09
C ARG A 15 9.27 -10.17 -25.63
N LEU A 16 9.14 -10.35 -24.32
CA LEU A 16 8.18 -11.29 -23.73
C LEU A 16 7.31 -10.58 -22.70
N VAL A 17 6.02 -10.59 -22.91
CA VAL A 17 5.00 -10.14 -21.95
C VAL A 17 4.25 -11.36 -21.47
N THR A 18 4.29 -11.61 -20.16
CA THR A 18 3.66 -12.77 -19.53
C THR A 18 2.49 -12.32 -18.66
N LEU A 19 1.29 -12.80 -18.99
CA LEU A 19 0.09 -12.67 -18.19
C LEU A 19 -0.25 -14.03 -17.57
N ARG A 20 -0.55 -14.06 -16.28
CA ARG A 20 -1.06 -15.27 -15.64
C ARG A 20 -2.52 -15.09 -15.26
N ILE A 21 -3.37 -15.99 -15.77
CA ILE A 21 -4.78 -16.11 -15.42
C ILE A 21 -4.88 -17.05 -14.22
N PRO A 22 -5.51 -16.66 -13.10
CA PRO A 22 -5.62 -17.51 -11.92
C PRO A 22 -6.44 -18.77 -12.21
N ALA A 23 -6.26 -19.80 -11.39
CA ALA A 23 -7.03 -21.03 -11.45
C ALA A 23 -8.54 -20.78 -11.43
N GLY A 24 -9.31 -21.63 -12.11
CA GLY A 24 -10.76 -21.55 -12.17
C GLY A 24 -11.41 -21.93 -10.84
N ASN A 25 -12.64 -21.41 -10.62
CA ASN A 25 -13.51 -21.90 -9.57
C ASN A 25 -14.41 -22.99 -10.17
N THR A 26 -14.42 -24.20 -9.60
CA THR A 26 -15.20 -25.36 -10.09
C THR A 26 -16.70 -25.23 -9.89
N ILE A 27 -17.17 -24.22 -9.14
CA ILE A 27 -18.59 -24.07 -8.76
C ILE A 27 -19.44 -23.46 -9.88
N ALA A 28 -18.86 -22.72 -10.83
CA ALA A 28 -19.59 -22.11 -11.93
C ALA A 28 -18.80 -22.20 -13.25
N PRO A 29 -19.17 -23.11 -14.17
CA PRO A 29 -18.49 -23.28 -15.46
C PRO A 29 -18.42 -22.00 -16.29
N SER A 30 -19.44 -21.13 -16.20
CA SER A 30 -19.47 -19.83 -16.88
C SER A 30 -18.42 -18.83 -16.40
N LEU A 31 -17.89 -19.00 -15.18
CA LEU A 31 -16.82 -18.17 -14.63
C LEU A 31 -15.42 -18.71 -14.99
N ASN A 32 -15.34 -19.81 -15.70
CA ASN A 32 -14.08 -20.42 -16.11
C ASN A 32 -13.56 -19.92 -17.46
N GLN A 33 -14.34 -19.11 -18.18
CA GLN A 33 -13.88 -18.51 -19.43
C GLN A 33 -13.41 -17.09 -19.20
N VAL A 34 -12.18 -16.82 -19.62
CA VAL A 34 -11.57 -15.48 -19.61
C VAL A 34 -11.23 -15.11 -21.04
N THR A 35 -11.66 -13.94 -21.44
CA THR A 35 -11.31 -13.37 -22.74
C THR A 35 -10.19 -12.36 -22.52
N VAL A 36 -9.08 -12.56 -23.21
CA VAL A 36 -7.95 -11.62 -23.18
C VAL A 36 -7.80 -10.98 -24.53
N SER A 37 -7.72 -9.66 -24.55
CA SER A 37 -7.41 -8.87 -25.75
C SER A 37 -6.09 -8.13 -25.54
N PHE A 38 -5.17 -8.32 -26.46
CA PHE A 38 -3.91 -7.59 -26.51
C PHE A 38 -3.86 -6.84 -27.83
N ASP A 39 -3.87 -5.49 -27.79
CA ASP A 39 -4.01 -4.60 -28.95
C ASP A 39 -5.21 -4.95 -29.88
N GLY A 40 -6.33 -5.33 -29.28
CA GLY A 40 -7.53 -5.71 -30.01
C GLY A 40 -7.53 -7.13 -30.60
N GLN A 41 -6.42 -7.87 -30.52
CA GLN A 41 -6.39 -9.28 -30.83
C GLN A 41 -6.93 -10.08 -29.65
N THR A 42 -8.12 -10.64 -29.83
CA THR A 42 -8.87 -11.31 -28.76
C THR A 42 -8.69 -12.81 -28.82
N SER A 43 -8.45 -13.43 -27.68
CA SER A 43 -8.42 -14.88 -27.50
C SER A 43 -9.25 -15.28 -26.27
N GLN A 44 -9.91 -16.44 -26.34
CA GLN A 44 -10.64 -17.03 -25.22
C GLN A 44 -9.81 -18.11 -24.57
N HIS A 45 -9.76 -18.08 -23.26
CA HIS A 45 -9.00 -19.05 -22.47
C HIS A 45 -9.88 -19.70 -21.42
N HIS A 46 -9.69 -20.99 -21.25
CA HIS A 46 -10.36 -21.74 -20.19
C HIS A 46 -9.48 -21.67 -18.93
N ARG A 47 -10.10 -21.36 -17.81
CA ARG A 47 -9.41 -21.38 -16.51
C ARG A 47 -9.38 -22.81 -16.03
N GLU A 48 -8.20 -23.36 -15.88
CA GLU A 48 -8.00 -24.69 -15.33
C GLU A 48 -8.41 -24.74 -13.85
N PRO A 49 -9.08 -25.80 -13.38
CA PRO A 49 -9.57 -25.88 -12.00
C PRO A 49 -8.45 -25.90 -10.94
N ILE A 50 -7.25 -26.32 -11.30
CA ILE A 50 -6.15 -26.59 -10.34
C ILE A 50 -4.91 -25.74 -10.64
N SER A 51 -4.75 -25.25 -11.85
CA SER A 51 -3.56 -24.50 -12.28
C SER A 51 -3.91 -23.18 -12.94
N SER A 52 -3.00 -22.21 -12.80
CA SER A 52 -3.13 -20.94 -13.53
C SER A 52 -2.68 -21.13 -14.99
N THR A 53 -3.42 -20.52 -15.91
CA THR A 53 -3.01 -20.43 -17.32
C THR A 53 -2.00 -19.29 -17.50
N VAL A 54 -0.91 -19.56 -18.22
CA VAL A 54 0.12 -18.56 -18.54
C VAL A 54 0.01 -18.22 -20.01
N LEU A 55 -0.14 -16.93 -20.31
CA LEU A 55 -0.18 -16.40 -21.67
C LEU A 55 1.08 -15.61 -21.95
N GLU A 56 1.67 -15.85 -23.10
CA GLU A 56 2.90 -15.20 -23.53
C GLU A 56 2.64 -14.43 -24.84
N TYR A 57 3.04 -13.17 -24.84
CA TYR A 57 2.94 -12.28 -26.00
C TYR A 57 4.33 -11.77 -26.36
N HIS A 58 4.57 -11.61 -27.66
CA HIS A 58 5.85 -11.12 -28.21
C HIS A 58 5.61 -9.82 -29.00
N PRO A 59 5.19 -8.74 -28.34
CA PRO A 59 4.87 -7.50 -29.03
C PRO A 59 6.12 -6.78 -29.52
N MET A 60 5.91 -5.88 -30.48
CA MET A 60 6.94 -4.91 -30.87
C MET A 60 7.16 -3.90 -29.73
N PRO A 61 8.31 -3.19 -29.68
CA PRO A 61 8.51 -2.12 -28.70
C PRO A 61 7.45 -1.04 -28.85
N GLY A 62 6.88 -0.61 -27.71
CA GLY A 62 5.81 0.40 -27.67
C GLY A 62 4.89 0.21 -26.47
N THR A 63 3.85 1.04 -26.42
CA THR A 63 2.77 0.91 -25.44
C THR A 63 1.61 0.12 -26.04
N HIS A 64 1.18 -0.90 -25.34
CA HIS A 64 0.15 -1.86 -25.73
C HIS A 64 -1.00 -1.82 -24.75
N ARG A 65 -2.22 -2.12 -25.23
CA ARG A 65 -3.42 -2.19 -24.42
C ARG A 65 -3.75 -3.65 -24.12
N LEU A 66 -3.79 -3.98 -22.83
CA LEU A 66 -4.22 -5.28 -22.31
C LEU A 66 -5.63 -5.15 -21.75
N GLU A 67 -6.57 -5.95 -22.23
CA GLU A 67 -7.93 -6.08 -21.70
C GLU A 67 -8.16 -7.52 -21.25
N ILE A 68 -8.75 -7.68 -20.06
CA ILE A 68 -9.12 -8.99 -19.51
C ILE A 68 -10.59 -8.95 -19.13
N ASP A 69 -11.40 -9.79 -19.76
CA ASP A 69 -12.82 -9.96 -19.45
C ASP A 69 -13.03 -11.30 -18.75
N PHE A 70 -13.43 -11.25 -17.50
CA PHE A 70 -13.65 -12.44 -16.67
C PHE A 70 -15.03 -13.08 -16.90
N GLY A 71 -15.92 -12.48 -17.72
CA GLY A 71 -17.28 -12.97 -17.93
C GLY A 71 -18.16 -12.92 -16.68
N GLY A 72 -17.65 -12.46 -15.55
CA GLY A 72 -18.32 -12.40 -14.25
C GLY A 72 -17.45 -11.75 -13.19
N PRO A 73 -17.77 -11.92 -11.89
CA PRO A 73 -16.91 -11.45 -10.80
C PRO A 73 -15.50 -12.05 -10.94
N MET A 74 -14.50 -11.21 -10.68
CA MET A 74 -13.12 -11.64 -10.66
C MET A 74 -12.89 -12.54 -9.43
N PRO A 75 -12.21 -13.68 -9.55
CA PRO A 75 -11.85 -14.47 -8.37
C PRO A 75 -10.97 -13.63 -7.46
N ALA A 76 -11.11 -13.83 -6.15
CA ALA A 76 -10.27 -13.18 -5.13
C ALA A 76 -8.78 -13.57 -5.26
N ALA A 77 -8.46 -14.56 -6.09
CA ALA A 77 -7.10 -14.96 -6.37
C ALA A 77 -6.42 -13.99 -7.34
N THR A 78 -5.17 -13.78 -7.10
CA THR A 78 -4.20 -12.93 -7.76
C THR A 78 -4.25 -12.98 -9.28
N ILE A 79 -4.62 -11.87 -9.94
CA ILE A 79 -4.17 -11.63 -11.32
C ILE A 79 -2.67 -11.32 -11.25
N ILE A 80 -1.88 -11.98 -12.07
CA ILE A 80 -0.48 -11.60 -12.21
C ILE A 80 -0.34 -10.82 -13.51
N LEU A 81 -0.37 -9.51 -13.39
CA LEU A 81 -0.10 -8.60 -14.49
C LEU A 81 1.36 -8.70 -14.94
N PRO A 82 1.63 -8.39 -16.22
CA PRO A 82 2.99 -8.28 -16.73
C PRO A 82 3.85 -7.29 -15.92
N GLU A 83 5.14 -7.61 -15.75
CA GLU A 83 6.11 -6.72 -15.10
C GLU A 83 6.23 -5.36 -15.83
N GLN A 84 5.92 -5.33 -17.13
CA GLN A 84 5.95 -4.18 -18.01
C GLN A 84 4.69 -3.30 -17.91
N THR A 85 3.76 -3.61 -17.01
CA THR A 85 2.55 -2.79 -16.81
C THR A 85 2.93 -1.40 -16.32
N THR A 86 2.47 -0.37 -17.04
CA THR A 86 2.79 1.04 -16.75
C THR A 86 1.58 1.82 -16.23
N ALA A 87 0.37 1.42 -16.58
CA ALA A 87 -0.85 2.05 -16.10
C ALA A 87 -1.99 1.05 -15.88
N ILE A 88 -2.82 1.30 -14.87
CA ILE A 88 -4.12 0.67 -14.70
C ILE A 88 -5.17 1.73 -15.00
N ILE A 89 -5.95 1.53 -16.07
CA ILE A 89 -6.83 2.53 -16.65
C ILE A 89 -8.33 2.20 -16.51
N SER A 90 -8.66 1.07 -15.89
CA SER A 90 -10.04 0.71 -15.53
C SER A 90 -10.15 0.32 -14.05
N PRO A 91 -11.37 0.36 -13.48
CA PRO A 91 -11.61 -0.26 -12.18
C PRO A 91 -11.28 -1.75 -12.18
N ILE A 92 -10.88 -2.28 -11.03
CA ILE A 92 -10.83 -3.71 -10.80
C ILE A 92 -12.28 -4.25 -10.85
N PRO A 93 -12.58 -5.31 -11.62
CA PRO A 93 -13.89 -5.96 -11.59
C PRO A 93 -14.27 -6.37 -10.16
N ALA A 94 -15.57 -6.50 -9.89
CA ALA A 94 -16.02 -6.97 -8.59
C ALA A 94 -15.35 -8.31 -8.24
N LEU A 95 -14.72 -8.39 -7.08
CA LEU A 95 -14.13 -9.61 -6.58
C LEU A 95 -15.26 -10.55 -6.14
N HIS A 96 -15.08 -11.84 -6.39
CA HIS A 96 -16.03 -12.84 -5.93
C HIS A 96 -15.86 -12.99 -4.41
N ASP A 97 -16.95 -12.76 -3.65
CA ASP A 97 -16.99 -13.18 -2.25
C ASP A 97 -16.94 -14.71 -2.21
N ASP A 98 -16.00 -15.24 -1.45
CA ASP A 98 -16.08 -16.64 -1.12
C ASP A 98 -17.32 -16.87 -0.27
N ALA A 99 -17.95 -18.06 -0.41
CA ALA A 99 -19.21 -18.41 0.25
C ALA A 99 -19.12 -18.43 1.81
N THR A 100 -17.99 -18.06 2.38
CA THR A 100 -17.72 -18.03 3.83
C THR A 100 -17.94 -16.64 4.41
N GLY A 101 -18.22 -15.60 3.58
CA GLY A 101 -18.35 -14.23 4.06
C GLY A 101 -17.07 -13.68 4.68
N MET A 102 -15.96 -14.36 4.50
CA MET A 102 -14.65 -13.84 4.90
C MET A 102 -14.28 -12.69 3.98
N LEU A 103 -14.07 -11.57 4.59
CA LEU A 103 -13.72 -10.29 4.02
C LEU A 103 -12.46 -10.45 3.17
N SER A 104 -12.64 -10.38 1.87
CA SER A 104 -11.54 -10.55 0.93
C SER A 104 -10.51 -9.45 1.13
N THR A 105 -9.29 -9.87 1.34
CA THR A 105 -8.12 -9.01 1.09
C THR A 105 -8.14 -8.60 -0.37
N ALA A 106 -7.80 -7.36 -0.67
CA ALA A 106 -7.47 -7.00 -2.04
C ALA A 106 -6.35 -7.96 -2.48
N GLY A 107 -6.71 -9.00 -3.23
CA GLY A 107 -5.74 -9.94 -3.75
C GLY A 107 -4.67 -9.19 -4.53
N HIS A 108 -3.45 -9.68 -4.52
CA HIS A 108 -2.39 -9.07 -5.29
C HIS A 108 -2.75 -9.14 -6.78
N ILE A 109 -2.99 -7.98 -7.42
CA ILE A 109 -3.21 -7.89 -8.87
C ILE A 109 -1.90 -8.02 -9.66
N TRP A 110 -0.78 -8.22 -8.95
CA TRP A 110 0.53 -8.56 -9.50
C TRP A 110 1.26 -9.52 -8.56
N ASN A 111 2.29 -10.17 -9.08
CA ASN A 111 3.14 -11.02 -8.27
C ASN A 111 3.90 -10.17 -7.23
N PRO A 112 3.70 -10.37 -5.92
CA PRO A 112 4.40 -9.59 -4.89
C PRO A 112 5.92 -9.77 -4.92
N ALA A 113 6.42 -10.91 -5.43
CA ALA A 113 7.85 -11.13 -5.63
C ALA A 113 8.40 -10.40 -6.87
N LYS A 114 7.52 -10.06 -7.81
CA LYS A 114 7.85 -9.38 -9.07
C LYS A 114 6.76 -8.35 -9.40
N PRO A 115 6.62 -7.28 -8.60
CA PRO A 115 5.64 -6.24 -8.87
C PRO A 115 5.98 -5.51 -10.18
N PRO A 116 5.00 -4.92 -10.88
CA PRO A 116 5.24 -4.11 -12.06
C PRO A 116 5.91 -2.80 -11.66
N ARG A 117 7.22 -2.84 -11.52
CA ARG A 117 8.03 -1.70 -11.04
C ARG A 117 8.00 -0.48 -11.96
N GLN A 118 7.44 -0.63 -13.17
CA GLN A 118 7.23 0.45 -14.13
C GLN A 118 5.83 1.07 -14.01
N LEU A 119 4.96 0.59 -13.10
CA LEU A 119 3.63 1.13 -12.90
C LEU A 119 3.74 2.55 -12.32
N THR A 120 3.28 3.54 -13.10
CA THR A 120 3.31 4.95 -12.74
C THR A 120 1.92 5.54 -12.51
N GLN A 121 0.86 4.86 -12.99
CA GLN A 121 -0.47 5.45 -13.04
C GLN A 121 -1.58 4.49 -12.59
N LEU A 122 -2.45 4.99 -11.71
CA LEU A 122 -3.65 4.31 -11.24
C LEU A 122 -4.88 5.17 -11.53
N VAL A 123 -5.97 4.54 -12.00
CA VAL A 123 -7.25 5.23 -12.13
C VAL A 123 -7.87 5.50 -10.75
N SER A 124 -8.49 6.67 -10.59
CA SER A 124 -9.13 7.07 -9.32
C SER A 124 -10.29 6.15 -8.89
N SER A 125 -10.96 5.55 -9.87
CA SER A 125 -12.07 4.60 -9.66
C SER A 125 -11.62 3.14 -9.47
N LEU A 126 -10.35 2.89 -9.18
CA LEU A 126 -9.77 1.53 -9.13
C LEU A 126 -10.62 0.53 -8.34
N PHE A 127 -11.14 0.94 -7.19
CA PHE A 127 -11.94 0.10 -6.30
C PHE A 127 -13.46 0.32 -6.40
N ALA A 128 -13.95 0.99 -7.44
CA ALA A 128 -15.37 1.36 -7.55
C ALA A 128 -16.37 0.19 -7.43
N HIS A 129 -15.93 -1.02 -7.72
CA HIS A 129 -16.75 -2.23 -7.66
C HIS A 129 -16.46 -3.14 -6.45
N ASN A 130 -15.58 -2.69 -5.54
CA ASN A 130 -15.05 -3.53 -4.46
C ASN A 130 -15.24 -2.88 -3.08
N THR A 131 -16.39 -2.29 -2.84
CA THR A 131 -16.71 -1.50 -1.63
C THR A 131 -16.69 -2.30 -0.33
N HIS A 132 -16.71 -3.63 -0.41
CA HIS A 132 -16.73 -4.57 0.71
C HIS A 132 -15.33 -4.96 1.23
N LEU A 133 -14.26 -4.52 0.56
CA LEU A 133 -12.91 -4.86 0.99
C LEU A 133 -12.58 -4.29 2.37
N VAL A 134 -11.97 -5.12 3.21
CA VAL A 134 -11.58 -4.78 4.59
C VAL A 134 -10.08 -4.70 4.76
N ALA A 135 -9.32 -5.50 4.03
CA ALA A 135 -7.86 -5.51 4.14
C ALA A 135 -7.18 -5.20 2.80
N LEU A 136 -6.22 -4.29 2.85
CA LEU A 136 -5.42 -3.82 1.71
C LEU A 136 -3.92 -4.07 1.94
N SER A 137 -3.60 -5.12 2.70
CA SER A 137 -2.22 -5.41 3.08
C SER A 137 -1.33 -5.60 1.87
N GLY A 138 -0.27 -4.79 1.76
CA GLY A 138 0.73 -4.85 0.70
C GLY A 138 0.24 -4.57 -0.71
N THR A 139 -1.01 -4.06 -0.89
CA THR A 139 -1.65 -3.95 -2.22
C THR A 139 -0.80 -3.20 -3.25
N PHE A 140 -0.09 -2.16 -2.85
CA PHE A 140 0.78 -1.36 -3.73
C PHE A 140 2.26 -1.41 -3.31
N ALA A 141 2.63 -2.43 -2.55
CA ALA A 141 4.01 -2.59 -2.10
C ALA A 141 4.98 -2.85 -3.27
N GLY A 142 6.17 -2.28 -3.20
CA GLY A 142 7.23 -2.50 -4.18
C GLY A 142 7.07 -1.76 -5.52
N LEU A 143 6.06 -0.90 -5.68
CA LEU A 143 5.82 -0.14 -6.90
C LEU A 143 6.74 1.10 -6.95
N THR A 144 7.99 0.89 -7.29
CA THR A 144 9.04 1.92 -7.18
C THR A 144 8.91 3.07 -8.18
N ALA A 145 8.17 2.89 -9.29
CA ALA A 145 7.88 3.96 -10.24
C ALA A 145 6.58 4.73 -9.93
N LEU A 146 5.76 4.25 -8.99
CA LEU A 146 4.53 4.91 -8.59
C LEU A 146 4.85 6.08 -7.67
N THR A 147 4.87 7.30 -8.23
CA THR A 147 5.25 8.53 -7.51
C THR A 147 4.08 9.24 -6.85
N GLU A 148 2.87 8.96 -7.29
CA GLU A 148 1.63 9.53 -6.75
C GLU A 148 0.47 8.55 -6.89
N VAL A 149 -0.57 8.76 -6.08
CA VAL A 149 -1.83 8.03 -6.14
C VAL A 149 -3.00 9.02 -6.12
N PRO A 150 -4.14 8.68 -6.78
CA PRO A 150 -5.32 9.51 -6.71
C PRO A 150 -5.76 9.74 -5.25
N GLU A 151 -6.12 10.96 -4.89
CA GLU A 151 -6.55 11.30 -3.53
C GLU A 151 -7.81 10.55 -3.09
N SER A 152 -8.66 10.16 -4.05
CA SER A 152 -9.91 9.41 -3.83
C SER A 152 -9.73 7.89 -3.98
N LEU A 153 -8.49 7.40 -4.07
CA LEU A 153 -8.21 5.98 -4.35
C LEU A 153 -8.97 5.02 -3.44
N PHE A 154 -9.05 5.33 -2.14
CA PHE A 154 -9.71 4.49 -1.15
C PHE A 154 -11.11 4.95 -0.74
N PHE A 155 -11.69 5.97 -1.39
CA PHE A 155 -13.03 6.46 -1.04
C PHE A 155 -14.13 5.40 -1.12
N PRO A 156 -14.12 4.44 -2.08
CA PRO A 156 -15.13 3.40 -2.12
C PRO A 156 -15.03 2.40 -0.95
N LEU A 157 -13.89 2.33 -0.26
CA LEU A 157 -13.56 1.27 0.69
C LEU A 157 -13.93 1.65 2.13
N ILE A 158 -15.21 1.95 2.37
CA ILE A 158 -15.70 2.44 3.67
C ILE A 158 -15.55 1.44 4.82
N TYR A 159 -15.40 0.16 4.53
CA TYR A 159 -15.20 -0.91 5.52
C TYR A 159 -13.72 -1.29 5.71
N ALA A 160 -12.80 -0.67 4.96
CA ALA A 160 -11.39 -0.99 5.08
C ALA A 160 -10.85 -0.65 6.47
N SER A 161 -10.34 -1.67 7.15
CA SER A 161 -9.77 -1.57 8.50
C SER A 161 -8.26 -1.75 8.53
N THR A 162 -7.67 -2.42 7.52
CA THR A 162 -6.24 -2.76 7.51
C THR A 162 -5.56 -2.25 6.25
N PHE A 163 -4.54 -1.43 6.45
CA PHE A 163 -3.68 -0.85 5.41
C PHE A 163 -2.21 -1.23 5.61
N THR A 164 -1.96 -2.38 6.25
CA THR A 164 -0.60 -2.87 6.55
C THR A 164 0.26 -2.93 5.30
N GLY A 165 1.38 -2.20 5.27
CA GLY A 165 2.32 -2.23 4.15
C GLY A 165 1.75 -1.77 2.80
N VAL A 166 0.59 -1.10 2.78
CA VAL A 166 -0.16 -0.81 1.54
C VAL A 166 0.68 -0.16 0.44
N PHE A 167 1.64 0.70 0.80
CA PHE A 167 2.59 1.35 -0.11
C PHE A 167 4.05 1.07 0.26
N ALA A 168 4.31 0.03 1.04
CA ALA A 168 5.69 -0.27 1.46
C ALA A 168 6.64 -0.35 0.26
N VAL A 169 7.80 0.32 0.37
CA VAL A 169 8.85 0.33 -0.68
C VAL A 169 8.35 0.87 -2.03
N SER A 170 7.33 1.73 -2.03
CA SER A 170 6.88 2.41 -3.25
C SER A 170 7.69 3.68 -3.53
N GLY A 171 7.52 4.22 -4.75
CA GLY A 171 8.19 5.44 -5.21
C GLY A 171 7.48 6.73 -4.81
N LEU A 172 6.45 6.68 -3.94
CA LEU A 172 5.65 7.85 -3.56
C LEU A 172 6.52 9.02 -3.11
N THR A 173 6.27 10.19 -3.70
CA THR A 173 6.93 11.45 -3.37
C THR A 173 6.09 12.31 -2.42
N HIS A 174 4.78 12.15 -2.48
CA HIS A 174 3.80 12.83 -1.63
C HIS A 174 2.53 11.99 -1.48
N VAL A 175 1.74 12.31 -0.47
CA VAL A 175 0.42 11.73 -0.23
C VAL A 175 -0.60 12.83 0.06
N SER A 176 -1.81 12.70 -0.47
CA SER A 176 -2.89 13.65 -0.17
C SER A 176 -3.42 13.44 1.25
N ARG A 177 -3.78 14.53 1.91
CA ARG A 177 -4.50 14.47 3.21
C ARG A 177 -5.85 13.76 3.10
N GLN A 178 -6.40 13.63 1.90
CA GLN A 178 -7.69 13.00 1.65
C GLN A 178 -7.61 11.49 1.47
N LEU A 179 -6.39 10.93 1.33
CA LEU A 179 -6.18 9.53 0.96
C LEU A 179 -6.99 8.54 1.80
N PHE A 180 -7.09 8.75 3.12
CA PHE A 180 -7.79 7.85 4.05
C PHE A 180 -9.07 8.46 4.66
N THR A 181 -9.56 9.60 4.17
CA THR A 181 -10.66 10.32 4.83
C THR A 181 -11.98 9.58 4.84
N ALA A 182 -12.23 8.68 3.89
CA ALA A 182 -13.44 7.87 3.84
C ALA A 182 -13.35 6.57 4.65
N ASN A 183 -12.16 6.18 5.09
CA ASN A 183 -11.90 4.89 5.73
C ASN A 183 -12.01 5.00 7.25
N LEU A 184 -13.22 5.31 7.73
CA LEU A 184 -13.49 5.58 9.15
C LEU A 184 -13.25 4.35 10.05
N GLN A 185 -13.26 3.14 9.48
CA GLN A 185 -13.03 1.88 10.19
C GLN A 185 -11.54 1.48 10.20
N ALA A 186 -10.65 2.32 9.64
CA ALA A 186 -9.23 2.00 9.61
C ALA A 186 -8.64 1.90 11.03
N GLU A 187 -8.02 0.77 11.34
CA GLU A 187 -7.40 0.46 12.63
C GLU A 187 -5.89 0.29 12.53
N ASP A 188 -5.39 -0.27 11.43
CA ASP A 188 -4.00 -0.71 11.29
C ASP A 188 -3.33 -0.09 10.05
N PHE A 189 -2.34 0.73 10.30
CA PHE A 189 -1.46 1.36 9.30
C PHE A 189 -0.01 0.88 9.42
N SER A 190 0.23 -0.28 10.05
CA SER A 190 1.58 -0.83 10.18
C SER A 190 2.27 -0.87 8.83
N GLU A 191 3.52 -0.42 8.76
CA GLU A 191 4.37 -0.45 7.56
C GLU A 191 3.78 0.28 6.32
N ALA A 192 2.66 1.01 6.44
CA ALA A 192 1.91 1.54 5.30
C ALA A 192 2.77 2.31 4.28
N PHE A 193 3.80 3.02 4.74
CA PHE A 193 4.76 3.78 3.92
C PHE A 193 6.21 3.41 4.23
N MET A 194 6.42 2.22 4.82
CA MET A 194 7.77 1.76 5.16
C MET A 194 8.65 1.72 3.91
N GLY A 195 9.88 2.23 4.01
CA GLY A 195 10.85 2.17 2.93
C GLY A 195 10.53 3.08 1.72
N CYS A 196 9.57 4.01 1.81
CA CYS A 196 9.28 4.99 0.76
C CYS A 196 10.40 6.05 0.70
N LYS A 197 11.49 5.73 0.01
CA LYS A 197 12.73 6.54 -0.03
C LYS A 197 12.59 7.90 -0.73
N SER A 198 11.47 8.15 -1.40
CA SER A 198 11.16 9.42 -2.06
C SER A 198 10.12 10.25 -1.31
N LEU A 199 9.52 9.74 -0.23
CA LEU A 199 8.52 10.43 0.58
C LEU A 199 9.20 11.33 1.61
N HIS A 200 9.32 12.64 1.30
CA HIS A 200 10.03 13.61 2.14
C HIS A 200 9.12 14.33 3.15
N SER A 201 7.82 14.37 2.90
CA SER A 201 6.84 15.03 3.76
C SER A 201 5.48 14.33 3.72
N ILE A 202 4.70 14.52 4.79
CA ILE A 202 3.33 14.03 4.94
C ILE A 202 2.44 15.15 5.45
N PRO A 203 1.14 15.21 5.05
CA PRO A 203 0.23 16.24 5.51
C PRO A 203 -0.23 16.00 6.96
N ALA A 204 -0.37 17.06 7.74
CA ALA A 204 -0.81 16.99 9.14
C ALA A 204 -2.16 16.26 9.33
N GLY A 205 -3.06 16.36 8.35
CA GLY A 205 -4.38 15.75 8.42
C GLY A 205 -4.47 14.35 7.81
N LEU A 206 -3.36 13.65 7.57
CA LEU A 206 -3.38 12.33 6.89
C LEU A 206 -4.30 11.32 7.58
N PHE A 207 -4.33 11.31 8.93
CA PHE A 207 -5.16 10.41 9.73
C PHE A 207 -6.29 11.13 10.50
N SER A 208 -6.65 12.35 10.08
CA SER A 208 -7.55 13.21 10.84
C SER A 208 -8.97 12.65 11.04
N THR A 209 -9.42 11.74 10.22
CA THR A 209 -10.74 11.08 10.29
C THR A 209 -10.69 9.64 10.81
N ASN A 210 -9.48 9.08 10.98
CA ASN A 210 -9.30 7.67 11.33
C ASN A 210 -9.28 7.48 12.86
N THR A 211 -10.38 7.80 13.51
CA THR A 211 -10.51 7.80 14.98
C THR A 211 -10.42 6.42 15.63
N HIS A 212 -10.48 5.35 14.85
CA HIS A 212 -10.28 3.97 15.29
C HIS A 212 -8.85 3.47 15.10
N ALA A 213 -8.01 4.24 14.38
CA ALA A 213 -6.64 3.86 14.10
C ALA A 213 -5.79 3.83 15.37
N ARG A 214 -5.13 2.70 15.61
CA ARG A 214 -4.36 2.44 16.84
C ARG A 214 -3.06 1.69 16.62
N ILE A 215 -2.76 1.23 15.40
CA ILE A 215 -1.51 0.53 15.10
C ILE A 215 -0.80 1.27 13.99
N PHE A 216 0.36 1.84 14.36
CA PHE A 216 1.23 2.63 13.48
C PHE A 216 2.65 2.10 13.46
N ASP A 217 2.82 0.80 13.79
CA ASP A 217 4.13 0.18 13.88
C ASP A 217 4.84 0.25 12.53
N ARG A 218 6.03 0.85 12.53
CA ARG A 218 6.87 1.03 11.35
C ARG A 218 6.21 1.78 10.18
N THR A 219 5.10 2.49 10.41
CA THR A 219 4.31 3.14 9.36
C THR A 219 5.17 3.94 8.36
N PHE A 220 6.14 4.68 8.84
CA PHE A 220 7.06 5.52 8.04
C PHE A 220 8.53 5.10 8.20
N ALA A 221 8.78 3.95 8.81
CA ALA A 221 10.15 3.50 9.01
C ALA A 221 10.92 3.47 7.68
N GLU A 222 12.20 3.85 7.72
CA GLU A 222 13.08 3.85 6.55
C GLU A 222 12.63 4.74 5.38
N SER A 223 11.67 5.62 5.56
CA SER A 223 11.29 6.63 4.56
C SER A 223 12.28 7.81 4.54
N ALA A 224 12.11 8.74 3.58
CA ALA A 224 12.95 9.94 3.48
C ALA A 224 12.39 11.13 4.28
N LEU A 225 11.45 10.91 5.21
CA LEU A 225 10.85 11.98 5.98
C LEU A 225 11.88 12.79 6.75
N GLY A 226 11.88 14.12 6.57
CA GLY A 226 12.71 15.08 7.31
C GLY A 226 11.99 15.75 8.46
N GLU A 227 10.66 15.77 8.43
CA GLU A 227 9.80 16.45 9.40
C GLU A 227 8.53 15.63 9.68
N VAL A 228 7.98 15.80 10.88
CA VAL A 228 6.70 15.22 11.30
C VAL A 228 5.74 16.35 11.65
N PRO A 229 4.51 16.40 11.10
CA PRO A 229 3.51 17.38 11.50
C PRO A 229 3.03 17.15 12.94
N ALA A 230 2.93 18.21 13.73
CA ALA A 230 2.54 18.16 15.14
C ALA A 230 1.18 17.46 15.38
N ALA A 231 0.20 17.72 14.51
CA ALA A 231 -1.16 17.18 14.65
C ALA A 231 -1.38 15.84 13.91
N LEU A 232 -0.32 15.12 13.51
CA LEU A 232 -0.47 13.90 12.71
C LEU A 232 -1.36 12.85 13.39
N PHE A 233 -1.22 12.70 14.71
CA PHE A 233 -1.95 11.69 15.49
C PHE A 233 -3.01 12.28 16.44
N SER A 234 -3.41 13.55 16.26
CA SER A 234 -4.32 14.24 17.20
C SER A 234 -5.71 13.60 17.32
N ASN A 235 -6.17 12.89 16.32
CA ASN A 235 -7.52 12.31 16.26
C ASN A 235 -7.55 10.77 16.24
N VAL A 236 -6.41 10.12 16.40
CA VAL A 236 -6.35 8.64 16.39
C VAL A 236 -6.82 8.06 17.72
N ALA A 237 -7.09 6.76 17.75
CA ALA A 237 -7.54 6.09 18.97
C ALA A 237 -6.47 6.18 20.07
N LYS A 238 -6.94 6.33 21.32
CA LYS A 238 -6.06 6.22 22.49
C LYS A 238 -5.52 4.80 22.64
N ARG A 239 -4.37 4.69 23.35
CA ARG A 239 -3.71 3.43 23.66
C ARG A 239 -3.22 2.67 22.42
N GLY A 240 -2.75 3.42 21.41
CA GLY A 240 -2.18 2.88 20.19
C GLY A 240 -0.74 2.37 20.35
N SER A 241 -0.28 1.56 19.40
CA SER A 241 1.09 1.12 19.22
C SER A 241 1.78 1.96 18.13
N PHE A 242 3.01 2.41 18.43
CA PHE A 242 3.83 3.24 17.56
C PHE A 242 5.28 2.73 17.50
N VAL A 243 5.46 1.41 17.56
CA VAL A 243 6.78 0.78 17.52
C VAL A 243 7.50 1.14 16.23
N GLU A 244 8.72 1.67 16.33
CA GLU A 244 9.56 2.04 15.18
C GLU A 244 8.85 2.93 14.13
N THR A 245 7.77 3.65 14.46
CA THR A 245 6.93 4.39 13.49
C THR A 245 7.74 5.27 12.53
N PHE A 246 8.77 5.93 13.02
CA PHE A 246 9.68 6.80 12.26
C PHE A 246 11.13 6.33 12.33
N ALA A 247 11.35 5.06 12.65
CA ALA A 247 12.70 4.53 12.74
C ALA A 247 13.45 4.70 11.42
N ARG A 248 14.73 5.01 11.50
CA ARG A 248 15.64 5.13 10.36
C ARG A 248 15.19 6.14 9.28
N THR A 249 14.48 7.21 9.71
CA THR A 249 14.13 8.37 8.88
C THR A 249 15.19 9.47 8.98
N GLN A 250 14.91 10.63 8.36
CA GLN A 250 15.79 11.82 8.41
C GLN A 250 15.29 12.91 9.37
N ILE A 251 14.30 12.60 10.21
CA ILE A 251 13.69 13.52 11.16
C ILE A 251 14.74 14.00 12.16
N LYS A 252 14.84 15.32 12.35
CA LYS A 252 15.78 15.97 13.27
C LYS A 252 15.11 16.51 14.52
N HIS A 253 13.83 16.86 14.41
CA HIS A 253 13.05 17.46 15.48
C HIS A 253 11.71 16.78 15.59
N VAL A 254 11.29 16.46 16.80
CA VAL A 254 9.95 15.96 17.11
C VAL A 254 9.12 17.14 17.57
N PRO A 255 8.02 17.50 16.89
CA PRO A 255 7.23 18.66 17.22
C PRO A 255 6.47 18.48 18.53
N GLU A 256 6.18 19.61 19.18
CA GLU A 256 5.21 19.65 20.28
C GLU A 256 3.84 19.18 19.81
N GLY A 257 3.11 18.51 20.69
CA GLY A 257 1.74 18.06 20.41
C GLY A 257 1.61 16.78 19.59
N LEU A 258 2.70 16.18 19.11
CA LEU A 258 2.63 14.96 18.29
C LEU A 258 1.85 13.83 18.98
N MET A 259 2.02 13.67 20.29
CA MET A 259 1.45 12.57 21.07
C MET A 259 0.46 13.02 22.14
N THR A 260 0.02 14.29 22.14
CA THR A 260 -0.68 14.92 23.26
C THR A 260 -1.93 14.16 23.72
N ASP A 261 -2.72 13.59 22.82
CA ASP A 261 -3.97 12.93 23.16
C ASP A 261 -3.97 11.42 22.89
N THR A 262 -2.84 10.83 22.52
CA THR A 262 -2.77 9.44 22.06
C THR A 262 -2.66 8.41 23.19
N GLU A 263 -2.06 8.77 24.35
CA GLU A 263 -1.78 7.84 25.46
C GLU A 263 -1.17 6.52 24.96
N PRO A 264 -0.04 6.51 24.24
CA PRO A 264 0.46 5.33 23.54
C PRO A 264 0.81 4.21 24.52
N VAL A 265 0.56 2.95 24.16
CA VAL A 265 0.95 1.79 24.97
C VAL A 265 2.33 1.27 24.63
N ASN A 266 2.81 1.51 23.40
CA ASN A 266 4.15 1.14 22.99
C ASN A 266 4.70 2.16 22.00
N ILE A 267 5.93 2.63 22.27
CA ILE A 267 6.71 3.57 21.44
C ILE A 267 8.14 3.09 21.24
N ASP A 268 8.42 1.81 21.44
CA ASP A 268 9.76 1.26 21.35
C ASP A 268 10.38 1.58 20.00
N GLY A 269 11.57 2.17 20.01
CA GLY A 269 12.29 2.52 18.79
C GLY A 269 11.59 3.52 17.86
N MET A 270 10.55 4.25 18.32
CA MET A 270 9.72 5.13 17.46
C MET A 270 10.54 6.05 16.56
N PHE A 271 11.68 6.54 17.05
CA PHE A 271 12.61 7.41 16.32
C PHE A 271 14.03 6.82 16.32
N GLU A 272 14.15 5.50 16.30
CA GLU A 272 15.45 4.85 16.26
C GLU A 272 16.25 5.37 15.05
N PRO A 273 17.49 5.88 15.26
CA PRO A 273 18.30 6.39 14.15
C PRO A 273 18.75 5.26 13.24
N ALA A 274 19.02 5.58 11.97
CA ALA A 274 19.64 4.62 11.05
C ALA A 274 21.00 4.20 11.62
N GLU A 275 21.24 2.87 11.72
CA GLU A 275 22.53 2.35 12.16
C GLU A 275 23.68 2.91 11.31
N ARG A 276 24.78 3.22 11.95
CA ARG A 276 26.02 3.58 11.24
C ARG A 276 26.46 2.39 10.38
N LEU A 277 26.56 2.60 9.08
CA LEU A 277 27.39 1.72 8.28
C LEU A 277 28.84 1.81 8.79
N PRO A 278 29.54 0.69 9.03
CA PRO A 278 30.85 0.66 9.69
C PRO A 278 31.96 1.49 9.01
N HIS A 279 31.70 2.07 7.86
CA HIS A 279 32.68 2.76 7.03
C HIS A 279 32.36 4.22 6.68
N ASP A 280 31.35 4.84 7.28
CA ASP A 280 31.10 6.28 7.09
C ASP A 280 31.26 7.08 8.38
N PRO A 281 32.51 7.55 8.69
CA PRO A 281 32.78 8.30 9.93
C PRO A 281 32.14 9.70 9.96
N MET A 282 31.56 10.19 8.86
CA MET A 282 31.00 11.54 8.78
C MET A 282 29.46 11.60 8.86
N ASN A 283 28.75 10.47 8.78
CA ASN A 283 27.30 10.46 8.80
C ASN A 283 26.74 10.16 10.19
N ILE A 284 27.04 11.05 11.15
CA ILE A 284 26.38 11.05 12.45
C ILE A 284 24.99 11.65 12.25
N LYS A 285 24.00 10.84 11.95
CA LYS A 285 22.61 11.27 12.15
C LYS A 285 22.40 11.34 13.66
N ALA A 286 22.40 12.56 14.19
CA ALA A 286 22.06 12.79 15.59
C ALA A 286 20.65 12.27 15.85
N ALA A 287 20.41 11.68 17.01
CA ALA A 287 19.06 11.36 17.46
C ALA A 287 18.19 12.62 17.39
N PRO A 288 16.91 12.50 17.03
CA PRO A 288 16.02 13.66 16.98
C PRO A 288 15.95 14.36 18.33
N VAL A 289 15.77 15.67 18.31
CA VAL A 289 15.49 16.45 19.51
C VAL A 289 14.00 16.35 19.81
N PHE A 290 13.68 15.87 21.00
CA PHE A 290 12.31 15.73 21.49
C PHE A 290 11.89 16.97 22.27
N SER A 291 10.62 17.37 22.16
CA SER A 291 10.01 18.38 23.01
C SER A 291 9.67 17.80 24.39
N GLN A 292 9.46 18.69 25.39
CA GLN A 292 9.15 18.25 26.76
C GLN A 292 7.77 17.58 26.82
N ASP A 293 6.79 18.07 26.08
CA ASP A 293 5.45 17.49 26.01
C ASP A 293 5.42 16.08 25.38
N PHE A 294 6.32 15.78 24.44
CA PHE A 294 6.51 14.43 23.94
C PHE A 294 6.90 13.47 25.07
N PHE A 295 7.88 13.86 25.88
CA PHE A 295 8.28 13.06 27.05
C PHE A 295 7.15 12.92 28.06
N ASP A 296 6.39 13.98 28.32
CA ASP A 296 5.32 13.97 29.31
C ASP A 296 4.14 13.09 28.84
N ALA A 297 3.75 13.18 27.58
CA ALA A 297 2.70 12.33 26.99
C ALA A 297 3.07 10.84 27.03
N THR A 298 4.30 10.51 26.66
CA THR A 298 4.78 9.12 26.67
C THR A 298 4.98 8.56 28.07
N ARG A 299 5.35 9.42 29.03
CA ARG A 299 5.52 9.07 30.44
C ARG A 299 4.23 8.67 31.13
N LEU A 300 3.13 9.37 30.84
CA LEU A 300 1.80 9.05 31.37
C LEU A 300 1.30 7.68 30.88
N ALA A 301 1.67 7.31 29.66
CA ALA A 301 1.21 6.07 29.03
C ALA A 301 1.98 4.82 29.49
N THR A 302 3.29 4.92 29.68
CA THR A 302 4.14 3.74 29.90
C THR A 302 4.39 3.41 31.36
N GLY A 303 4.08 4.33 32.29
CA GLY A 303 4.32 4.14 33.74
C GLY A 303 5.80 3.93 34.11
N VAL A 304 6.73 4.15 33.18
CA VAL A 304 8.16 3.91 33.39
C VAL A 304 8.79 5.08 34.15
N PRO A 305 9.44 4.84 35.30
CA PRO A 305 10.24 5.86 35.96
C PRO A 305 11.43 6.23 35.09
N THR A 306 11.68 7.52 34.99
CA THR A 306 12.75 8.12 34.18
C THR A 306 14.15 7.58 34.53
N LYS A 307 14.55 6.46 33.97
CA LYS A 307 15.96 6.23 33.63
C LYS A 307 15.99 6.33 32.10
N ARG A 308 16.76 7.32 31.61
CA ARG A 308 17.03 7.64 30.21
C ARG A 308 16.69 6.45 29.30
N ALA A 309 15.55 6.54 28.58
CA ALA A 309 15.28 5.63 27.50
C ALA A 309 16.49 5.65 26.56
N ARG A 310 17.09 4.52 26.34
CA ARG A 310 18.09 4.37 25.29
C ARG A 310 17.30 4.32 23.99
N PHE A 311 17.24 5.46 23.32
CA PHE A 311 16.73 5.59 21.96
C PHE A 311 17.83 5.22 20.96
#